data_e9ad5907a8fc1e2a2993a5bbb46237ff
#
_entry.id   e9ad5907a8fc1e2a2993a5bbb46237ff
#
_cell.length_a   1.000
_cell.length_b   1.000
_cell.length_c   1.000
_cell.angle_alpha   90.00
_cell.angle_beta   90.00
_cell.angle_gamma   90.00
#
_symmetry.space_group_name_H-M   'P 1'
#
loop_
_entity.id
_entity.type
_entity.pdbx_description
1 polymer ?
#
loop_
_entity_poly.entity_id
_entity_poly.type
_entity_poly.pdbx_seq_one_letter_code
_entity_poly.pdbx_strand_id
1 'polypeptide(L)'
;MEVTAFPRAHQGSGASRRLRVAGKVPGIIYGVGKAAQNVEVEHHTLLRQLKLEAFHASILDLTLDGEKMQVLLRDYQMHPWRQQVLHVDFQRVEKNRKIRMEVPLHFTNAEVAPGVKTGGGVVQHIMNELDIQCLPDDLPQFIEVDLANMELNQTLHVNELALPKGVEPVSKLKHENPAVVSVHVPKEIVIEEEAAAPVTEIIGEVPAEGAEAAEPGAEGEKKEVAAEKKEAAAPEKKEPAKK
;
A
#
# COMPACT_ATOMS: atom_id res chain seq x y z
N MET A 1 6.35 21.61 3.76
CA MET A 1 5.21 21.12 4.60
C MET A 1 5.74 20.80 5.99
N GLU A 2 4.98 21.13 7.05
CA GLU A 2 5.44 20.90 8.42
C GLU A 2 4.81 19.65 9.02
N VAL A 3 5.63 18.84 9.72
CA VAL A 3 5.20 17.65 10.45
C VAL A 3 5.69 17.76 11.88
N THR A 4 4.79 17.64 12.84
CA THR A 4 5.14 17.65 14.26
C THR A 4 5.32 16.20 14.74
N ALA A 5 6.49 15.91 15.29
CA ALA A 5 6.82 14.61 15.86
C ALA A 5 7.24 14.75 17.33
N PHE A 6 7.00 13.72 18.09
CA PHE A 6 7.37 13.62 19.50
C PHE A 6 8.33 12.46 19.69
N PRO A 7 9.28 12.55 20.63
CA PRO A 7 10.20 11.46 20.91
C PRO A 7 9.46 10.28 21.54
N ARG A 8 9.78 9.08 21.10
CA ARG A 8 9.16 7.86 21.58
C ARG A 8 10.08 7.11 22.53
N ALA A 9 9.68 6.98 23.81
CA ALA A 9 10.45 6.29 24.83
C ALA A 9 10.23 4.76 24.83
N HIS A 10 9.00 4.29 24.60
CA HIS A 10 8.64 2.88 24.71
C HIS A 10 8.66 2.17 23.35
N GLN A 11 9.36 1.04 23.27
CA GLN A 11 9.48 0.21 22.07
C GLN A 11 8.74 -1.13 22.26
N GLY A 12 8.60 -1.86 21.15
CA GLY A 12 7.96 -3.17 21.10
C GLY A 12 6.53 -3.17 20.60
N SER A 13 6.01 -4.35 20.25
CA SER A 13 4.72 -4.55 19.59
C SER A 13 3.54 -4.08 20.42
N GLY A 14 3.55 -4.38 21.73
CA GLY A 14 2.49 -3.95 22.66
C GLY A 14 2.44 -2.43 22.83
N ALA A 15 3.61 -1.76 22.92
CA ALA A 15 3.69 -0.31 23.01
C ALA A 15 3.18 0.34 21.70
N SER A 16 3.59 -0.16 20.53
CA SER A 16 3.11 0.31 19.22
C SER A 16 1.59 0.16 19.07
N ARG A 17 1.01 -0.94 19.56
CA ARG A 17 -0.44 -1.15 19.54
C ARG A 17 -1.17 -0.12 20.39
N ARG A 18 -0.71 0.12 21.63
CA ARG A 18 -1.32 1.13 22.52
C ARG A 18 -1.23 2.52 21.92
N LEU A 19 -0.10 2.85 21.31
CA LEU A 19 0.13 4.13 20.66
C LEU A 19 -0.86 4.36 19.50
N ARG A 20 -1.08 3.36 18.65
CA ARG A 20 -2.06 3.44 17.56
C ARG A 20 -3.51 3.56 18.08
N VAL A 21 -3.84 2.90 19.20
CA VAL A 21 -5.15 3.05 19.85
C VAL A 21 -5.33 4.47 20.40
N ALA A 22 -4.25 5.10 20.87
CA ALA A 22 -4.26 6.49 21.33
C ALA A 22 -4.27 7.53 20.17
N GLY A 23 -4.39 7.09 18.91
CA GLY A 23 -4.43 7.99 17.74
C GLY A 23 -3.06 8.51 17.29
N LYS A 24 -1.97 7.86 17.67
CA LYS A 24 -0.62 8.20 17.26
C LYS A 24 0.00 7.10 16.40
N VAL A 25 0.90 7.46 15.49
CA VAL A 25 1.62 6.56 14.59
C VAL A 25 3.07 6.47 15.04
N PRO A 26 3.60 5.26 15.25
CA PRO A 26 5.03 5.07 15.45
C PRO A 26 5.77 5.32 14.15
N GLY A 27 6.92 6.00 14.23
CA GLY A 27 7.80 6.25 13.12
C GLY A 27 9.26 6.19 13.53
N ILE A 28 10.13 6.28 12.53
CA ILE A 28 11.57 6.32 12.69
C ILE A 28 12.17 7.44 11.83
N ILE A 29 13.19 8.11 12.33
CA ILE A 29 13.97 9.09 11.60
C ILE A 29 15.41 8.58 11.53
N TYR A 30 15.96 8.42 10.33
CA TYR A 30 17.34 7.94 10.12
C TYR A 30 18.05 8.73 9.02
N GLY A 31 19.32 8.46 8.85
CA GLY A 31 20.17 9.08 7.81
C GLY A 31 21.17 10.10 8.34
N VAL A 32 22.04 10.60 7.44
CA VAL A 32 23.04 11.64 7.73
C VAL A 32 24.07 11.22 8.78
N GLY A 33 24.40 9.92 8.88
CA GLY A 33 25.38 9.43 9.85
C GLY A 33 25.00 9.59 11.33
N LYS A 34 23.83 10.17 11.63
CA LYS A 34 23.28 10.29 12.98
C LYS A 34 22.52 9.03 13.36
N ALA A 35 22.48 8.74 14.65
CA ALA A 35 21.68 7.62 15.17
C ALA A 35 20.22 7.72 14.78
N ALA A 36 19.60 6.57 14.53
CA ALA A 36 18.17 6.49 14.27
C ALA A 36 17.39 6.89 15.53
N GLN A 37 16.35 7.71 15.34
CA GLN A 37 15.49 8.20 16.42
C GLN A 37 14.07 7.67 16.22
N ASN A 38 13.54 7.04 17.27
CA ASN A 38 12.15 6.62 17.26
C ASN A 38 11.25 7.80 17.62
N VAL A 39 10.22 7.99 16.81
CA VAL A 39 9.28 9.10 16.96
C VAL A 39 7.84 8.60 16.98
N GLU A 40 6.96 9.45 17.45
CA GLU A 40 5.53 9.30 17.32
C GLU A 40 4.93 10.55 16.67
N VAL A 41 4.01 10.34 15.74
CA VAL A 41 3.33 11.39 14.98
C VAL A 41 1.83 11.26 15.18
N GLU A 42 1.11 12.36 15.16
CA GLU A 42 -0.35 12.35 15.24
C GLU A 42 -0.96 11.72 13.97
N HIS A 43 -1.79 10.69 14.15
CA HIS A 43 -2.39 9.93 13.05
C HIS A 43 -3.25 10.77 12.11
N HIS A 44 -4.13 11.63 12.67
CA HIS A 44 -5.09 12.39 11.87
C HIS A 44 -4.41 13.40 10.95
N THR A 45 -3.44 14.11 11.48
CA THR A 45 -2.65 15.10 10.73
C THR A 45 -1.82 14.43 9.63
N LEU A 46 -1.13 13.32 9.99
CA LEU A 46 -0.34 12.54 9.04
C LEU A 46 -1.21 11.94 7.91
N LEU A 47 -2.36 11.35 8.25
CA LEU A 47 -3.27 10.76 7.25
C LEU A 47 -3.79 11.82 6.24
N ARG A 48 -4.06 13.04 6.71
CA ARG A 48 -4.47 14.14 5.84
C ARG A 48 -3.33 14.55 4.90
N GLN A 49 -2.11 14.63 5.41
CA GLN A 49 -0.93 14.98 4.62
C GLN A 49 -0.59 13.90 3.59
N LEU A 50 -0.67 12.62 3.94
CA LEU A 50 -0.45 11.48 3.04
C LEU A 50 -1.43 11.41 1.85
N LYS A 51 -2.57 12.06 1.93
CA LYS A 51 -3.51 12.18 0.80
C LYS A 51 -3.07 13.20 -0.26
N LEU A 52 -2.09 14.03 0.07
CA LEU A 52 -1.54 15.01 -0.86
C LEU A 52 -0.35 14.38 -1.58
N GLU A 53 -0.40 14.30 -2.89
CA GLU A 53 0.70 13.77 -3.71
C GLU A 53 2.03 14.52 -3.46
N ALA A 54 1.96 15.84 -3.32
CA ALA A 54 3.11 16.66 -2.98
C ALA A 54 3.80 16.29 -1.65
N PHE A 55 3.13 15.56 -0.75
CA PHE A 55 3.73 15.11 0.50
C PHE A 55 4.73 13.97 0.27
N HIS A 56 4.47 13.13 -0.72
CA HIS A 56 5.32 11.99 -1.08
C HIS A 56 6.60 12.43 -1.77
N ALA A 57 6.52 13.47 -2.60
CA ALA A 57 7.62 13.95 -3.43
C ALA A 57 8.14 15.33 -3.01
N SER A 58 8.18 15.64 -1.71
CA SER A 58 8.71 16.90 -1.20
C SER A 58 9.57 16.76 0.05
N ILE A 59 10.41 17.77 0.27
CA ILE A 59 11.17 17.91 1.50
C ILE A 59 10.24 18.46 2.58
N LEU A 60 10.19 17.77 3.71
CA LEU A 60 9.34 18.08 4.85
C LEU A 60 10.16 18.72 5.96
N ASP A 61 9.61 19.74 6.61
CA ASP A 61 10.15 20.30 7.84
C ASP A 61 9.56 19.57 9.03
N LEU A 62 10.33 18.66 9.62
CA LEU A 62 9.93 17.91 10.79
C LEU A 62 10.40 18.63 12.04
N THR A 63 9.45 18.92 12.95
CA THR A 63 9.74 19.52 14.26
C THR A 63 9.75 18.42 15.32
N LEU A 64 10.90 18.17 15.93
CA LEU A 64 11.10 17.22 17.03
C LEU A 64 11.61 17.99 18.26
N ASP A 65 10.84 18.00 19.35
CA ASP A 65 11.19 18.71 20.60
C ASP A 65 11.61 20.20 20.41
N GLY A 66 11.05 20.85 19.38
CA GLY A 66 11.38 22.25 19.05
C GLY A 66 12.54 22.41 18.06
N GLU A 67 13.28 21.37 17.75
CA GLU A 67 14.29 21.38 16.69
C GLU A 67 13.64 21.10 15.33
N LYS A 68 13.87 21.96 14.36
CA LYS A 68 13.45 21.77 12.97
C LYS A 68 14.53 21.02 12.19
N MET A 69 14.13 19.97 11.50
CA MET A 69 15.02 19.21 10.62
C MET A 69 14.34 18.92 9.28
N GLN A 70 15.13 18.95 8.20
CA GLN A 70 14.66 18.58 6.87
C GLN A 70 14.70 17.07 6.72
N VAL A 71 13.56 16.51 6.39
CA VAL A 71 13.36 15.07 6.18
C VAL A 71 12.57 14.81 4.92
N LEU A 72 12.65 13.59 4.45
CA LEU A 72 11.93 13.06 3.32
C LEU A 72 11.08 11.90 3.82
N LEU A 73 9.86 11.76 3.30
CA LEU A 73 9.08 10.55 3.50
C LEU A 73 9.71 9.42 2.67
N ARG A 74 10.20 8.38 3.33
CA ARG A 74 10.83 7.25 2.63
C ARG A 74 9.88 6.11 2.39
N ASP A 75 9.10 5.77 3.40
CA ASP A 75 8.12 4.69 3.34
C ASP A 75 7.00 4.93 4.35
N TYR A 76 5.85 4.38 4.09
CA TYR A 76 4.74 4.37 5.02
C TYR A 76 3.92 3.09 4.87
N GLN A 77 3.43 2.60 5.99
CA GLN A 77 2.62 1.39 6.02
C GLN A 77 1.18 1.73 6.35
N MET A 78 0.27 1.34 5.49
CA MET A 78 -1.17 1.47 5.71
C MET A 78 -1.78 0.13 6.12
N HIS A 79 -2.85 0.20 6.90
CA HIS A 79 -3.65 -0.98 7.21
C HIS A 79 -4.44 -1.41 5.95
N PRO A 80 -4.49 -2.71 5.57
CA PRO A 80 -5.05 -3.17 4.30
C PRO A 80 -6.51 -2.75 4.04
N TRP A 81 -7.34 -2.66 5.08
CA TRP A 81 -8.77 -2.34 4.94
C TRP A 81 -9.26 -1.19 5.82
N ARG A 82 -8.42 -0.67 6.74
CA ARG A 82 -8.74 0.52 7.55
C ARG A 82 -7.93 1.70 7.07
N GLN A 83 -8.51 2.88 7.08
CA GLN A 83 -7.77 4.13 6.84
C GLN A 83 -6.91 4.46 8.07
N GLN A 84 -5.92 3.62 8.34
CA GLN A 84 -5.03 3.74 9.48
C GLN A 84 -3.58 3.55 9.05
N VAL A 85 -2.75 4.52 9.34
CA VAL A 85 -1.29 4.43 9.15
C VAL A 85 -0.71 3.58 10.27
N LEU A 86 0.08 2.58 9.92
CA LEU A 86 0.72 1.66 10.85
C LEU A 86 2.12 2.09 11.23
N HIS A 87 2.89 2.59 10.29
CA HIS A 87 4.26 3.04 10.46
C HIS A 87 4.62 4.12 9.45
N VAL A 88 5.60 4.93 9.76
CA VAL A 88 6.16 5.94 8.86
C VAL A 88 7.67 6.03 9.03
N ASP A 89 8.37 6.10 7.90
CA ASP A 89 9.83 6.18 7.84
C ASP A 89 10.24 7.52 7.25
N PHE A 90 11.01 8.28 8.02
CA PHE A 90 11.57 9.55 7.59
C PHE A 90 13.08 9.43 7.41
N GLN A 91 13.57 9.90 6.29
CA GLN A 91 14.99 9.99 6.00
C GLN A 91 15.46 11.45 6.12
N ARG A 92 16.50 11.71 6.92
CA ARG A 92 17.13 13.03 6.95
C ARG A 92 17.80 13.35 5.62
N VAL A 93 17.70 14.59 5.19
CA VAL A 93 18.21 15.06 3.91
C VAL A 93 19.50 15.87 4.13
N GLU A 94 20.51 15.61 3.30
CA GLU A 94 21.73 16.41 3.14
C GLU A 94 21.71 17.09 1.78
N LYS A 95 21.99 18.39 1.72
CA LYS A 95 21.97 19.19 0.48
C LYS A 95 22.88 18.65 -0.64
N ASN A 96 24.02 18.04 -0.25
CA ASN A 96 25.04 17.61 -1.21
C ASN A 96 24.96 16.14 -1.61
N ARG A 97 23.95 15.42 -1.14
CA ARG A 97 23.82 13.99 -1.41
C ARG A 97 22.64 13.71 -2.34
N LYS A 98 22.88 12.97 -3.41
CA LYS A 98 21.79 12.49 -4.27
C LYS A 98 20.84 11.61 -3.47
N ILE A 99 19.56 11.88 -3.57
CA ILE A 99 18.48 11.10 -2.97
C ILE A 99 17.78 10.30 -4.06
N ARG A 100 17.26 9.14 -3.68
CA ARG A 100 16.43 8.30 -4.54
C ARG A 100 15.00 8.36 -4.02
N MET A 101 14.06 8.60 -4.93
CA MET A 101 12.65 8.79 -4.59
C MET A 101 11.72 8.35 -5.71
N GLU A 102 10.54 7.93 -5.34
CA GLU A 102 9.42 7.69 -6.24
C GLU A 102 8.63 8.99 -6.41
N VAL A 103 8.43 9.40 -7.66
CA VAL A 103 7.71 10.63 -8.01
C VAL A 103 6.51 10.27 -8.87
N PRO A 104 5.32 10.81 -8.59
CA PRO A 104 4.13 10.53 -9.36
C PRO A 104 4.21 11.11 -10.77
N LEU A 105 3.63 10.39 -11.74
CA LEU A 105 3.51 10.78 -13.13
C LEU A 105 2.11 11.35 -13.38
N HIS A 106 2.04 12.57 -13.90
CA HIS A 106 0.80 13.20 -14.33
C HIS A 106 0.68 13.12 -15.83
N PHE A 107 -0.32 12.40 -16.30
CA PHE A 107 -0.57 12.23 -17.72
C PHE A 107 -1.53 13.31 -18.23
N THR A 108 -1.05 14.09 -19.19
CA THR A 108 -1.82 15.16 -19.81
C THR A 108 -2.20 14.79 -21.24
N ASN A 109 -3.31 15.41 -21.75
CA ASN A 109 -3.76 15.26 -23.14
C ASN A 109 -4.13 13.84 -23.60
N ALA A 110 -4.46 12.93 -22.67
CA ALA A 110 -4.87 11.56 -22.99
C ALA A 110 -6.05 11.50 -23.97
N GLU A 111 -7.05 12.38 -23.78
CA GLU A 111 -8.26 12.44 -24.61
C GLU A 111 -8.01 13.03 -26.01
N VAL A 112 -6.93 13.80 -26.18
CA VAL A 112 -6.58 14.48 -27.45
C VAL A 112 -5.77 13.59 -28.36
N ALA A 113 -5.12 12.57 -27.81
CA ALA A 113 -4.26 11.63 -28.54
C ALA A 113 -4.95 11.03 -29.78
N PRO A 114 -4.31 11.03 -30.96
CA PRO A 114 -4.87 10.45 -32.17
C PRO A 114 -5.22 8.98 -32.05
N GLY A 115 -4.46 8.23 -31.26
CA GLY A 115 -4.75 6.83 -30.93
C GLY A 115 -6.08 6.63 -30.20
N VAL A 116 -6.51 7.59 -29.36
CA VAL A 116 -7.79 7.56 -28.65
C VAL A 116 -8.91 8.09 -29.52
N LYS A 117 -8.76 9.33 -30.07
CA LYS A 117 -9.82 10.00 -30.84
C LYS A 117 -10.17 9.30 -32.16
N THR A 118 -9.14 8.94 -32.92
CA THR A 118 -9.33 8.39 -34.27
C THR A 118 -9.35 6.88 -34.26
N GLY A 119 -8.59 6.28 -33.36
CA GLY A 119 -8.42 4.83 -33.29
C GLY A 119 -9.31 4.11 -32.30
N GLY A 120 -10.09 4.81 -31.48
CA GLY A 120 -10.90 4.18 -30.43
C GLY A 120 -10.07 3.41 -29.39
N GLY A 121 -8.78 3.74 -29.26
CA GLY A 121 -7.89 3.13 -28.29
C GLY A 121 -8.16 3.62 -26.86
N VAL A 122 -7.77 2.80 -25.89
CA VAL A 122 -7.77 3.15 -24.47
C VAL A 122 -6.34 3.30 -23.99
N VAL A 123 -6.08 4.36 -23.23
CA VAL A 123 -4.78 4.59 -22.60
C VAL A 123 -4.68 3.71 -21.36
N GLN A 124 -3.69 2.84 -21.33
CA GLN A 124 -3.36 2.02 -20.18
C GLN A 124 -2.13 2.58 -19.48
N HIS A 125 -2.30 3.02 -18.24
CA HIS A 125 -1.20 3.43 -17.38
C HIS A 125 -0.58 2.18 -16.76
N ILE A 126 0.68 1.89 -17.10
CA ILE A 126 1.44 0.73 -16.61
C ILE A 126 2.20 1.12 -15.35
N MET A 127 2.72 2.36 -15.32
CA MET A 127 3.42 2.93 -14.18
C MET A 127 2.81 4.28 -13.82
N ASN A 128 2.48 4.47 -12.55
CA ASN A 128 1.97 5.75 -12.04
C ASN A 128 3.04 6.55 -11.31
N GLU A 129 4.13 5.92 -10.94
CA GLU A 129 5.24 6.50 -10.18
C GLU A 129 6.56 6.10 -10.83
N LEU A 130 7.53 7.02 -10.81
CA LEU A 130 8.86 6.80 -11.38
C LEU A 130 9.93 6.93 -10.29
N ASP A 131 10.78 5.92 -10.15
CA ASP A 131 11.98 5.96 -9.32
C ASP A 131 13.03 6.88 -9.95
N ILE A 132 13.30 8.01 -9.31
CA ILE A 132 14.30 8.98 -9.74
C ILE A 132 15.43 9.14 -8.73
N GLN A 133 16.55 9.66 -9.23
CA GLN A 133 17.68 10.06 -8.43
C GLN A 133 18.02 11.52 -8.76
N CYS A 134 17.95 12.39 -7.75
CA CYS A 134 18.22 13.84 -7.91
C CYS A 134 18.89 14.42 -6.67
N LEU A 135 19.30 15.69 -6.77
CA LEU A 135 19.66 16.48 -5.59
C LEU A 135 18.37 16.98 -4.90
N PRO A 136 18.42 17.25 -3.58
CA PRO A 136 17.24 17.72 -2.86
C PRO A 136 16.65 19.01 -3.44
N ASP A 137 17.50 19.91 -3.94
CA ASP A 137 17.07 21.20 -4.51
C ASP A 137 16.39 21.05 -5.89
N ASP A 138 16.63 19.93 -6.60
CA ASP A 138 16.10 19.64 -7.94
C ASP A 138 14.90 18.66 -7.89
N LEU A 139 14.35 18.37 -6.71
CA LEU A 139 13.26 17.39 -6.55
C LEU A 139 11.94 17.93 -7.11
N PRO A 140 11.38 17.34 -8.18
CA PRO A 140 10.07 17.72 -8.69
C PRO A 140 8.95 17.10 -7.84
N GLN A 141 7.82 17.80 -7.72
CA GLN A 141 6.64 17.27 -7.01
C GLN A 141 5.88 16.25 -7.86
N PHE A 142 5.91 16.38 -9.16
CA PHE A 142 5.34 15.47 -10.15
C PHE A 142 6.10 15.61 -11.47
N ILE A 143 5.94 14.64 -12.35
CA ILE A 143 6.50 14.66 -13.72
C ILE A 143 5.34 14.65 -14.69
N GLU A 144 5.25 15.66 -15.55
CA GLU A 144 4.23 15.73 -16.59
C GLU A 144 4.64 14.88 -17.81
N VAL A 145 3.73 14.03 -18.24
CA VAL A 145 3.87 13.18 -19.42
C VAL A 145 2.80 13.56 -20.43
N ASP A 146 3.22 14.15 -21.56
CA ASP A 146 2.32 14.56 -22.64
C ASP A 146 2.04 13.40 -23.60
N LEU A 147 0.75 13.04 -23.70
CA LEU A 147 0.27 11.95 -24.56
C LEU A 147 -0.32 12.44 -25.87
N ALA A 148 -0.25 13.77 -26.19
CA ALA A 148 -0.90 14.38 -27.36
C ALA A 148 -0.56 13.73 -28.71
N ASN A 149 0.63 13.15 -28.84
CA ASN A 149 1.15 12.59 -30.09
C ASN A 149 1.11 11.06 -30.15
N MET A 150 0.47 10.40 -29.18
CA MET A 150 0.46 8.93 -29.13
C MET A 150 -0.52 8.32 -30.15
N GLU A 151 0.00 7.41 -30.96
CA GLU A 151 -0.75 6.62 -31.93
C GLU A 151 -1.26 5.30 -31.33
N LEU A 152 -2.13 4.60 -32.08
CA LEU A 152 -2.59 3.26 -31.71
C LEU A 152 -1.42 2.27 -31.68
N ASN A 153 -1.45 1.39 -30.66
CA ASN A 153 -0.42 0.38 -30.38
C ASN A 153 0.98 0.96 -30.11
N GLN A 154 1.05 2.25 -29.80
CA GLN A 154 2.29 2.87 -29.35
C GLN A 154 2.44 2.72 -27.85
N THR A 155 3.68 2.50 -27.42
CA THR A 155 4.06 2.39 -26.01
C THR A 155 5.13 3.44 -25.73
N LEU A 156 4.95 4.23 -24.68
CA LEU A 156 5.92 5.20 -24.21
C LEU A 156 6.78 4.55 -23.11
N HIS A 157 8.09 4.66 -23.27
CA HIS A 157 9.07 4.09 -22.35
C HIS A 157 9.72 5.16 -21.46
N VAL A 158 10.34 4.72 -20.33
CA VAL A 158 10.98 5.62 -19.35
C VAL A 158 12.04 6.53 -19.99
N ASN A 159 12.81 6.04 -20.96
CA ASN A 159 13.89 6.82 -21.61
C ASN A 159 13.37 7.94 -22.54
N GLU A 160 12.10 7.89 -22.93
CA GLU A 160 11.45 8.88 -23.83
C GLU A 160 10.76 10.01 -23.03
N LEU A 161 10.71 9.90 -21.70
CA LEU A 161 10.09 10.90 -20.87
C LEU A 161 10.91 12.19 -20.82
N ALA A 162 10.22 13.32 -20.92
CA ALA A 162 10.80 14.64 -20.72
C ALA A 162 11.05 14.90 -19.24
N LEU A 163 12.24 14.56 -18.75
CA LEU A 163 12.61 14.77 -17.34
C LEU A 163 13.11 16.20 -17.11
N PRO A 164 12.80 16.82 -15.96
CA PRO A 164 13.35 18.12 -15.58
C PRO A 164 14.87 18.04 -15.37
N LYS A 165 15.51 19.21 -15.36
CA LYS A 165 16.97 19.30 -15.20
C LYS A 165 17.38 18.78 -13.81
N GLY A 166 18.48 18.01 -13.76
CA GLY A 166 19.00 17.48 -12.50
C GLY A 166 18.34 16.17 -12.02
N VAL A 167 17.33 15.68 -12.73
CA VAL A 167 16.63 14.45 -12.41
C VAL A 167 17.10 13.34 -13.34
N GLU A 168 17.49 12.21 -12.76
CA GLU A 168 17.88 11.03 -13.50
C GLU A 168 17.04 9.84 -13.04
N PRO A 169 16.50 8.99 -13.94
CA PRO A 169 15.88 7.74 -13.55
C PRO A 169 16.94 6.80 -12.98
N VAL A 170 16.56 5.97 -12.04
CA VAL A 170 17.48 5.01 -11.41
C VAL A 170 18.08 4.09 -12.47
N SER A 171 19.37 3.74 -12.31
CA SER A 171 20.15 2.96 -13.27
C SER A 171 19.47 1.66 -13.73
N LYS A 172 18.71 1.01 -12.87
CA LYS A 172 17.92 -0.18 -13.22
C LYS A 172 16.87 0.13 -14.27
N LEU A 173 16.10 1.20 -14.08
CA LEU A 173 15.04 1.62 -15.01
C LEU A 173 15.62 2.12 -16.36
N LYS A 174 16.82 2.71 -16.34
CA LYS A 174 17.51 3.08 -17.58
C LYS A 174 17.89 1.86 -18.44
N HIS A 175 18.31 0.76 -17.79
CA HIS A 175 18.73 -0.46 -18.50
C HIS A 175 17.54 -1.31 -18.94
N GLU A 176 16.55 -1.46 -18.09
CA GLU A 176 15.36 -2.28 -18.35
C GLU A 176 14.37 -1.57 -19.28
N ASN A 177 14.39 -0.22 -19.28
CA ASN A 177 13.52 0.65 -20.06
C ASN A 177 12.06 0.19 -20.06
N PRO A 178 11.41 0.08 -18.89
CA PRO A 178 10.04 -0.40 -18.82
C PRO A 178 9.07 0.55 -19.51
N ALA A 179 7.93 0.01 -19.94
CA ALA A 179 6.83 0.77 -20.49
C ALA A 179 6.13 1.57 -19.37
N VAL A 180 5.82 2.81 -19.66
CA VAL A 180 5.09 3.74 -18.76
C VAL A 180 3.62 3.78 -19.12
N VAL A 181 3.33 3.97 -20.38
CA VAL A 181 1.96 4.09 -20.92
C VAL A 181 1.89 3.32 -22.25
N SER A 182 0.77 2.66 -22.50
CA SER A 182 0.45 2.07 -23.79
C SER A 182 -0.97 2.47 -24.23
N VAL A 183 -1.14 2.64 -25.53
CA VAL A 183 -2.45 2.87 -26.15
C VAL A 183 -2.82 1.64 -26.96
N HIS A 184 -3.88 0.95 -26.60
CA HIS A 184 -4.36 -0.24 -27.32
C HIS A 184 -5.87 -0.23 -27.46
N VAL A 185 -6.35 -0.95 -28.49
CA VAL A 185 -7.80 -1.16 -28.64
C VAL A 185 -8.22 -2.28 -27.67
N PRO A 186 -9.18 -2.02 -26.77
CA PRO A 186 -9.69 -3.07 -25.92
C PRO A 186 -10.30 -4.17 -26.76
N LYS A 187 -9.83 -5.39 -26.63
CA LYS A 187 -10.53 -6.55 -27.19
C LYS A 187 -11.73 -6.79 -26.29
N GLU A 188 -12.93 -6.53 -26.80
CA GLU A 188 -14.13 -7.04 -26.18
C GLU A 188 -14.00 -8.57 -26.12
N ILE A 189 -13.90 -9.10 -24.93
CA ILE A 189 -14.10 -10.53 -24.72
C ILE A 189 -15.59 -10.74 -24.95
N VAL A 190 -15.97 -11.08 -26.17
CA VAL A 190 -17.26 -11.65 -26.45
C VAL A 190 -17.31 -12.93 -25.63
N ILE A 191 -17.92 -12.88 -24.47
CA ILE A 191 -18.33 -14.08 -23.75
C ILE A 191 -19.40 -14.66 -24.69
N GLU A 192 -18.97 -15.55 -25.58
CA GLU A 192 -19.85 -16.41 -26.33
C GLU A 192 -20.59 -17.22 -25.26
N GLU A 193 -21.80 -16.77 -24.95
CA GLU A 193 -22.74 -17.48 -24.10
C GLU A 193 -22.96 -18.80 -24.83
N GLU A 194 -22.25 -19.84 -24.40
CA GLU A 194 -22.33 -21.19 -24.92
C GLU A 194 -23.78 -21.59 -24.75
N ALA A 195 -24.50 -21.54 -25.89
CA ALA A 195 -25.91 -21.84 -26.02
C ALA A 195 -26.20 -23.16 -25.33
N ALA A 196 -27.16 -23.10 -24.45
CA ALA A 196 -27.78 -24.17 -23.74
C ALA A 196 -27.81 -25.47 -24.57
N ALA A 197 -27.17 -26.50 -24.04
CA ALA A 197 -27.35 -27.87 -24.52
C ALA A 197 -28.83 -28.23 -24.50
N PRO A 198 -29.35 -28.89 -25.54
CA PRO A 198 -30.77 -29.23 -25.62
C PRO A 198 -31.13 -30.22 -24.53
N VAL A 199 -32.19 -29.92 -23.81
CA VAL A 199 -32.87 -30.80 -22.88
C VAL A 199 -33.39 -31.97 -23.68
N THR A 200 -32.78 -33.14 -23.49
CA THR A 200 -33.34 -34.40 -23.99
C THR A 200 -34.52 -34.78 -23.10
N GLU A 201 -35.70 -34.59 -23.61
CA GLU A 201 -36.92 -35.21 -23.07
C GLU A 201 -36.78 -36.72 -23.07
N ILE A 202 -36.77 -37.32 -21.90
CA ILE A 202 -37.08 -38.74 -21.77
C ILE A 202 -38.46 -38.83 -21.15
N ILE A 203 -39.40 -39.11 -22.02
CA ILE A 203 -40.75 -39.57 -21.68
C ILE A 203 -40.61 -41.03 -21.23
N GLY A 204 -41.14 -41.38 -20.09
CA GLY A 204 -41.20 -42.74 -19.55
C GLY A 204 -41.93 -42.77 -18.24
N GLU A 205 -43.23 -42.72 -18.31
CA GLU A 205 -44.26 -43.62 -17.78
C GLU A 205 -44.23 -43.92 -16.26
N VAL A 206 -45.29 -43.46 -15.63
CA VAL A 206 -45.78 -43.81 -14.28
C VAL A 206 -46.36 -45.22 -14.28
N PRO A 207 -46.40 -46.01 -13.20
CA PRO A 207 -47.51 -45.86 -12.28
C PRO A 207 -47.19 -46.04 -10.77
N ALA A 208 -47.90 -45.24 -10.05
CA ALA A 208 -48.68 -45.39 -8.81
C ALA A 208 -48.30 -46.46 -7.76
N GLU A 209 -48.37 -46.03 -6.58
CA GLU A 209 -49.12 -46.53 -5.42
C GLU A 209 -48.32 -46.68 -4.13
N GLY A 210 -48.80 -46.04 -3.11
CA GLY A 210 -48.75 -46.51 -1.76
C GLY A 210 -48.17 -45.57 -0.72
N ALA A 211 -49.04 -44.70 -0.24
CA ALA A 211 -49.36 -44.44 1.17
C ALA A 211 -48.24 -44.50 2.23
N GLU A 212 -48.17 -43.47 2.97
CA GLU A 212 -48.60 -43.22 4.35
C GLU A 212 -47.47 -42.86 5.32
N ALA A 213 -47.62 -41.65 5.77
CA ALA A 213 -47.63 -41.16 7.15
C ALA A 213 -46.42 -41.29 8.04
N ALA A 214 -46.21 -40.16 8.64
CA ALA A 214 -45.89 -39.90 10.05
C ALA A 214 -44.51 -39.28 10.37
N GLU A 215 -44.52 -38.01 10.62
CA GLU A 215 -43.80 -37.37 11.76
C GLU A 215 -44.25 -37.97 13.08
N PRO A 216 -43.72 -37.65 14.26
CA PRO A 216 -42.59 -36.79 14.67
C PRO A 216 -41.80 -37.40 15.88
N GLY A 217 -40.87 -36.56 16.43
CA GLY A 217 -40.40 -36.74 17.80
C GLY A 217 -38.90 -36.71 17.92
N ALA A 218 -38.32 -35.68 18.37
CA ALA A 218 -38.14 -35.19 19.77
C ALA A 218 -37.10 -36.02 20.55
N GLU A 219 -36.17 -35.24 21.07
CA GLU A 219 -35.59 -35.36 22.44
C GLU A 219 -34.52 -36.41 22.73
N GLY A 220 -33.54 -35.92 23.41
CA GLY A 220 -32.80 -36.61 24.45
C GLY A 220 -31.32 -36.70 24.20
N GLU A 221 -30.55 -36.07 24.88
CA GLU A 221 -30.13 -35.97 26.25
C GLU A 221 -28.63 -36.30 26.38
N LYS A 222 -27.91 -35.38 26.96
CA LYS A 222 -26.90 -35.45 28.02
C LYS A 222 -26.05 -36.74 28.17
N LYS A 223 -24.75 -36.46 28.27
CA LYS A 223 -23.81 -36.88 29.34
C LYS A 223 -22.45 -36.23 29.07
N GLU A 224 -21.92 -35.30 29.78
CA GLU A 224 -21.43 -35.19 31.15
C GLU A 224 -20.74 -36.45 31.71
N VAL A 225 -19.45 -36.36 31.97
CA VAL A 225 -18.66 -36.91 33.07
C VAL A 225 -17.25 -36.26 32.92
N ALA A 226 -16.85 -35.26 33.73
CA ALA A 226 -16.22 -35.29 35.06
C ALA A 226 -14.76 -35.71 34.98
N ALA A 227 -13.86 -34.75 35.23
CA ALA A 227 -13.14 -34.39 36.43
C ALA A 227 -12.17 -35.45 37.00
N GLU A 228 -10.92 -35.02 37.14
CA GLU A 228 -10.05 -35.29 38.31
C GLU A 228 -8.69 -34.56 38.08
N LYS A 229 -8.33 -33.51 38.72
CA LYS A 229 -7.84 -33.24 40.05
C LYS A 229 -6.59 -34.03 40.45
N LYS A 230 -5.49 -33.30 40.56
CA LYS A 230 -4.41 -33.37 41.56
C LYS A 230 -3.37 -32.31 41.19
N GLU A 231 -3.23 -31.25 41.90
CA GLU A 231 -2.83 -30.88 43.28
C GLU A 231 -1.34 -31.16 43.58
N ALA A 232 -0.72 -30.08 44.05
CA ALA A 232 0.45 -29.96 44.95
C ALA A 232 1.82 -30.06 44.27
N ALA A 233 2.78 -29.19 44.47
CA ALA A 233 3.25 -28.48 45.64
C ALA A 233 4.30 -27.43 45.23
N ALA A 234 4.25 -26.23 45.74
CA ALA A 234 5.41 -25.47 46.18
C ALA A 234 5.78 -25.98 47.58
N PRO A 235 6.91 -25.62 48.18
CA PRO A 235 7.72 -24.43 48.08
C PRO A 235 9.26 -24.72 48.23
N GLU A 236 10.18 -23.78 48.09
CA GLU A 236 11.04 -23.34 49.19
C GLU A 236 12.13 -22.36 48.74
N LYS A 237 12.14 -21.29 49.44
CA LYS A 237 13.14 -20.29 49.73
C LYS A 237 14.58 -20.82 49.87
N LYS A 238 15.55 -20.08 49.32
CA LYS A 238 16.79 -19.73 50.04
C LYS A 238 17.56 -18.63 49.29
N GLU A 239 17.52 -17.44 49.77
CA GLU A 239 18.66 -16.53 49.98
C GLU A 239 19.46 -17.00 51.23
N PRO A 240 20.66 -16.51 51.51
CA PRO A 240 21.47 -15.41 50.97
C PRO A 240 23.00 -15.66 50.98
N ALA A 241 23.72 -14.59 50.63
CA ALA A 241 24.99 -14.13 51.17
C ALA A 241 26.27 -14.22 50.36
N LYS A 242 26.74 -13.01 50.06
CA LYS A 242 28.11 -12.46 50.26
C LYS A 242 29.33 -13.23 49.75
N LYS A 243 29.98 -12.67 48.76
CA LYS A 243 31.25 -11.96 48.97
C LYS A 243 31.51 -11.02 47.81
#